data_79b81f9579668b5fd3a5f00ca26d0cc8
#
_entry.id   79b81f9579668b5fd3a5f00ca26d0cc8
#
_cell.length_a   1.000
_cell.length_b   1.000
_cell.length_c   1.000
_cell.angle_alpha   90.00
_cell.angle_beta   90.00
_cell.angle_gamma   90.00
#
_symmetry.space_group_name_H-M   'P 1'
#
loop_
_entity.id
_entity.type
_entity.pdbx_description
1 polymer ?
#
loop_
_entity_poly.entity_id
_entity_poly.type
_entity_poly.pdbx_seq_one_letter_code
_entity_poly.pdbx_strand_id
1 'polypeptide(L)'
;MYNSRKVMMMLIAMVFSIGAVAQSVQDGIKMYNYEKFQSAERILSPLAATDPLANYYLGLCYIQDGDAAKASATFAKYPEDIANISGNARVAFTNKEVAKGMQIAKDLAAKSRKKEWQAEKYAADAITYTQGGDYNQAIFWYKDVQTKNPDDASTHIGLADALRKIPGGGGDAMTNYESVTEKDAKNSLAFSRIGDLWYEAKNYQSALDNYGKAKDADATNPLPYKALARAFGSSGKYKQGLDNIQKYYDLSDKTPADKINYMEAEFLAQSYCDAVKMSKDMINDITDMEKKTELYGILGFSEAQCGDSLDAIKNIRIWLSRRDKSKILPSDYVNVGKLFLKMGQLDSAVAYYNKGIAGDTGQNKTDIYRQIAEAFKSKKDYCNSAAWYDNLVKANPETQPADYAWRGIMFYYCHDYDKAMKAYNDFAAKYPTQPSIPYWQGRIAEAIDSDATSGAAVPYFMKWFEIIGPNYEKPNEEKGPYEYLIYYFYNKKDKENMNLYKEKLRAIDPNDKALKDLEEMEKAANAPKKQPATKPKK
;
A
#
# COMPACT_ATOMS: atom_id res chain seq x y z
N MET A 1 -50.71 -48.78 -26.56
CA MET A 1 -49.59 -48.32 -25.70
C MET A 1 -48.44 -47.63 -26.45
N TYR A 2 -48.37 -47.62 -27.76
CA TYR A 2 -47.24 -47.03 -28.53
C TYR A 2 -47.44 -45.55 -28.89
N ASN A 3 -48.67 -45.05 -28.86
CA ASN A 3 -48.99 -43.64 -29.18
C ASN A 3 -48.83 -42.65 -27.97
N SER A 4 -48.96 -43.17 -26.75
CA SER A 4 -48.82 -42.30 -25.55
C SER A 4 -47.39 -41.84 -25.25
N ARG A 5 -46.40 -42.67 -25.63
CA ARG A 5 -44.95 -42.31 -25.46
C ARG A 5 -44.46 -41.22 -26.44
N LYS A 6 -45.01 -41.21 -27.69
CA LYS A 6 -44.66 -40.15 -28.67
C LYS A 6 -45.28 -38.79 -28.32
N VAL A 7 -46.53 -38.79 -27.79
CA VAL A 7 -47.18 -37.56 -27.32
C VAL A 7 -46.50 -37.03 -26.07
N MET A 8 -46.05 -37.90 -25.16
CA MET A 8 -45.32 -37.51 -23.97
C MET A 8 -43.88 -37.01 -24.29
N MET A 9 -43.17 -37.54 -25.29
CA MET A 9 -41.89 -37.02 -25.78
C MET A 9 -42.03 -35.67 -26.50
N MET A 10 -43.14 -35.42 -27.25
CA MET A 10 -43.43 -34.11 -27.83
C MET A 10 -43.78 -33.06 -26.78
N LEU A 11 -44.53 -33.43 -25.73
CA LEU A 11 -44.81 -32.54 -24.60
C LEU A 11 -43.57 -32.24 -23.77
N ILE A 12 -42.63 -33.17 -23.58
CA ILE A 12 -41.36 -32.95 -22.90
C ILE A 12 -40.43 -32.08 -23.77
N ALA A 13 -40.42 -32.21 -25.10
CA ALA A 13 -39.70 -31.34 -25.99
C ALA A 13 -40.25 -29.90 -26.04
N MET A 14 -41.58 -29.71 -25.84
CA MET A 14 -42.20 -28.39 -25.72
C MET A 14 -41.99 -27.73 -24.35
N VAL A 15 -41.76 -28.48 -23.28
CA VAL A 15 -41.52 -27.93 -21.94
C VAL A 15 -40.06 -27.47 -21.76
N PHE A 16 -39.12 -27.99 -22.55
CA PHE A 16 -37.73 -27.49 -22.57
C PHE A 16 -37.49 -26.27 -23.48
N SER A 17 -38.53 -25.80 -24.21
CA SER A 17 -38.47 -24.57 -24.99
C SER A 17 -39.05 -23.33 -24.28
N ILE A 18 -39.43 -23.45 -23.00
CA ILE A 18 -39.92 -22.33 -22.21
C ILE A 18 -38.73 -21.77 -21.40
N GLY A 19 -38.09 -20.73 -21.95
CA GLY A 19 -37.17 -19.93 -21.15
C GLY A 19 -35.97 -19.30 -21.83
N ALA A 20 -35.82 -19.39 -23.14
CA ALA A 20 -34.98 -18.44 -23.81
C ALA A 20 -35.75 -17.11 -23.89
N VAL A 21 -35.69 -16.28 -22.84
CA VAL A 21 -36.06 -14.87 -22.95
C VAL A 21 -35.23 -14.33 -24.11
N ALA A 22 -35.89 -13.93 -25.20
CA ALA A 22 -35.17 -13.33 -26.32
C ALA A 22 -34.45 -12.09 -25.81
N GLN A 23 -33.14 -12.16 -25.78
CA GLN A 23 -32.30 -11.02 -25.34
C GLN A 23 -32.55 -9.88 -26.30
N SER A 24 -32.81 -8.68 -25.75
CA SER A 24 -33.13 -7.51 -26.53
C SER A 24 -31.84 -6.69 -26.83
N VAL A 25 -31.93 -5.83 -27.84
CA VAL A 25 -30.90 -4.84 -28.10
C VAL A 25 -30.64 -3.99 -26.85
N GLN A 26 -31.68 -3.67 -26.09
CA GLN A 26 -31.57 -2.89 -24.85
C GLN A 26 -30.78 -3.63 -23.74
N ASP A 27 -30.92 -4.96 -23.66
CA ASP A 27 -30.12 -5.76 -22.74
C ASP A 27 -28.64 -5.70 -23.13
N GLY A 28 -28.33 -5.76 -24.42
CA GLY A 28 -26.96 -5.60 -24.92
C GLY A 28 -26.37 -4.22 -24.62
N ILE A 29 -27.17 -3.17 -24.85
CA ILE A 29 -26.79 -1.78 -24.52
C ILE A 29 -26.58 -1.62 -23.01
N LYS A 30 -27.44 -2.22 -22.18
CA LYS A 30 -27.29 -2.25 -20.73
C LYS A 30 -25.95 -2.89 -20.31
N MET A 31 -25.61 -4.03 -20.92
CA MET A 31 -24.32 -4.68 -20.64
C MET A 31 -23.14 -3.81 -21.08
N TYR A 32 -23.21 -3.17 -22.25
CA TYR A 32 -22.20 -2.21 -22.71
C TYR A 32 -22.01 -1.06 -21.70
N ASN A 33 -23.11 -0.46 -21.24
CA ASN A 33 -23.08 0.63 -20.25
C ASN A 33 -22.55 0.19 -18.88
N TYR A 34 -22.60 -1.10 -18.56
CA TYR A 34 -22.02 -1.69 -17.36
C TYR A 34 -20.55 -2.09 -17.52
N GLU A 35 -19.93 -1.75 -18.65
CA GLU A 35 -18.57 -2.19 -19.05
C GLU A 35 -18.42 -3.74 -19.10
N LYS A 36 -19.54 -4.45 -19.29
CA LYS A 36 -19.58 -5.90 -19.49
C LYS A 36 -19.52 -6.20 -20.98
N PHE A 37 -18.36 -5.92 -21.58
CA PHE A 37 -18.24 -5.90 -23.04
C PHE A 37 -18.37 -7.30 -23.65
N GLN A 38 -17.85 -8.36 -23.00
CA GLN A 38 -18.03 -9.74 -23.46
C GLN A 38 -19.50 -10.20 -23.40
N SER A 39 -20.21 -9.82 -22.34
CA SER A 39 -21.65 -10.07 -22.23
C SER A 39 -22.45 -9.28 -23.27
N ALA A 40 -22.09 -8.01 -23.52
CA ALA A 40 -22.69 -7.17 -24.55
C ALA A 40 -22.46 -7.77 -25.94
N GLU A 41 -21.22 -8.15 -26.29
CA GLU A 41 -20.90 -8.80 -27.56
C GLU A 41 -21.74 -10.05 -27.81
N ARG A 42 -21.85 -10.92 -26.80
CA ARG A 42 -22.64 -12.15 -26.89
C ARG A 42 -24.13 -11.89 -27.20
N ILE A 43 -24.69 -10.82 -26.61
CA ILE A 43 -26.10 -10.44 -26.81
C ILE A 43 -26.30 -9.77 -28.17
N LEU A 44 -25.41 -8.82 -28.52
CA LEU A 44 -25.58 -7.96 -29.71
C LEU A 44 -25.18 -8.64 -31.01
N SER A 45 -24.23 -9.58 -31.00
CA SER A 45 -23.74 -10.27 -32.19
C SER A 45 -24.85 -10.89 -33.06
N PRO A 46 -25.78 -11.68 -32.51
CA PRO A 46 -26.85 -12.26 -33.32
C PRO A 46 -27.87 -11.22 -33.82
N LEU A 47 -27.99 -10.05 -33.17
CA LEU A 47 -28.95 -9.00 -33.50
C LEU A 47 -28.37 -7.99 -34.52
N ALA A 48 -27.06 -7.83 -34.56
CA ALA A 48 -26.38 -6.84 -35.39
C ALA A 48 -26.54 -7.05 -36.92
N ALA A 49 -27.02 -8.22 -37.36
CA ALA A 49 -27.29 -8.48 -38.77
C ALA A 49 -28.55 -7.74 -39.30
N THR A 50 -29.50 -7.44 -38.41
CA THR A 50 -30.81 -6.88 -38.77
C THR A 50 -31.14 -5.57 -38.04
N ASP A 51 -30.37 -5.21 -37.03
CA ASP A 51 -30.60 -4.00 -36.22
C ASP A 51 -29.37 -3.10 -36.24
N PRO A 52 -29.46 -1.88 -36.84
CA PRO A 52 -28.35 -0.93 -36.91
C PRO A 52 -27.81 -0.47 -35.53
N LEU A 53 -28.70 -0.36 -34.52
CA LEU A 53 -28.31 0.05 -33.17
C LEU A 53 -27.56 -1.08 -32.45
N ALA A 54 -27.97 -2.34 -32.60
CA ALA A 54 -27.21 -3.49 -32.12
C ALA A 54 -25.82 -3.55 -32.79
N ASN A 55 -25.75 -3.29 -34.09
CA ASN A 55 -24.50 -3.25 -34.85
C ASN A 55 -23.57 -2.12 -34.35
N TYR A 56 -24.12 -0.95 -34.05
CA TYR A 56 -23.38 0.17 -33.49
C TYR A 56 -22.72 -0.20 -32.13
N TYR A 57 -23.51 -0.69 -31.18
CA TYR A 57 -22.97 -1.06 -29.87
C TYR A 57 -22.02 -2.26 -29.94
N LEU A 58 -22.24 -3.19 -30.85
CA LEU A 58 -21.27 -4.27 -31.12
C LEU A 58 -19.92 -3.71 -31.61
N GLY A 59 -19.95 -2.77 -32.54
CA GLY A 59 -18.73 -2.08 -32.99
C GLY A 59 -18.03 -1.31 -31.87
N LEU A 60 -18.80 -0.70 -30.95
CA LEU A 60 -18.23 -0.06 -29.76
C LEU A 60 -17.55 -1.05 -28.81
N CYS A 61 -18.08 -2.28 -28.64
CA CYS A 61 -17.40 -3.34 -27.87
C CYS A 61 -16.03 -3.65 -28.49
N TYR A 62 -15.93 -3.77 -29.81
CA TYR A 62 -14.65 -4.03 -30.49
C TYR A 62 -13.63 -2.88 -30.34
N ILE A 63 -14.11 -1.61 -30.26
CA ILE A 63 -13.23 -0.48 -29.91
C ILE A 63 -12.67 -0.66 -28.50
N GLN A 64 -13.47 -1.08 -27.54
CA GLN A 64 -13.01 -1.30 -26.15
C GLN A 64 -12.04 -2.48 -26.04
N ASP A 65 -12.20 -3.51 -26.87
CA ASP A 65 -11.27 -4.64 -26.98
C ASP A 65 -9.96 -4.29 -27.74
N GLY A 66 -9.87 -3.06 -28.27
CA GLY A 66 -8.70 -2.60 -29.04
C GLY A 66 -8.67 -3.05 -30.50
N ASP A 67 -9.74 -3.70 -31.00
CA ASP A 67 -9.87 -4.17 -32.40
C ASP A 67 -10.58 -3.15 -33.28
N ALA A 68 -9.87 -2.07 -33.61
CA ALA A 68 -10.37 -1.00 -34.48
C ALA A 68 -10.70 -1.50 -35.89
N ALA A 69 -10.04 -2.54 -36.39
CA ALA A 69 -10.31 -3.12 -37.70
C ALA A 69 -11.67 -3.84 -37.73
N LYS A 70 -11.95 -4.67 -36.72
CA LYS A 70 -13.22 -5.36 -36.57
C LYS A 70 -14.37 -4.37 -36.33
N ALA A 71 -14.12 -3.33 -35.52
CA ALA A 71 -15.07 -2.24 -35.31
C ALA A 71 -15.43 -1.53 -36.64
N SER A 72 -14.44 -1.13 -37.44
CA SER A 72 -14.65 -0.49 -38.74
C SER A 72 -15.45 -1.37 -39.71
N ALA A 73 -15.10 -2.66 -39.81
CA ALA A 73 -15.85 -3.63 -40.61
C ALA A 73 -17.32 -3.78 -40.15
N THR A 74 -17.54 -3.69 -38.85
CA THR A 74 -18.88 -3.76 -38.26
C THR A 74 -19.70 -2.53 -38.63
N PHE A 75 -19.19 -1.31 -38.42
CA PHE A 75 -19.90 -0.07 -38.78
C PHE A 75 -20.17 0.06 -40.27
N ALA A 76 -19.31 -0.48 -41.14
CA ALA A 76 -19.48 -0.44 -42.60
C ALA A 76 -20.71 -1.21 -43.10
N LYS A 77 -21.35 -2.05 -42.30
CA LYS A 77 -22.60 -2.75 -42.66
C LYS A 77 -23.79 -1.81 -42.79
N TYR A 78 -23.79 -0.69 -42.08
CA TYR A 78 -24.85 0.32 -42.09
C TYR A 78 -24.28 1.71 -42.37
N PRO A 79 -23.82 1.98 -43.62
CA PRO A 79 -23.06 3.19 -43.95
C PRO A 79 -23.89 4.47 -43.90
N GLU A 80 -25.22 4.38 -43.97
CA GLU A 80 -26.11 5.53 -43.90
C GLU A 80 -26.72 5.76 -42.50
N ASP A 81 -26.54 4.83 -41.59
CA ASP A 81 -27.06 4.95 -40.22
C ASP A 81 -26.20 5.91 -39.40
N ILE A 82 -26.84 6.88 -38.74
CA ILE A 82 -26.17 7.96 -38.00
C ILE A 82 -25.31 7.47 -36.83
N ALA A 83 -25.74 6.41 -36.12
CA ALA A 83 -24.96 5.85 -35.03
C ALA A 83 -23.71 5.15 -35.58
N ASN A 84 -23.85 4.36 -36.65
CA ASN A 84 -22.72 3.67 -37.28
C ASN A 84 -21.73 4.64 -37.95
N ILE A 85 -22.20 5.75 -38.53
CA ILE A 85 -21.33 6.84 -39.00
C ILE A 85 -20.52 7.43 -37.83
N SER A 86 -21.16 7.68 -36.69
CA SER A 86 -20.47 8.12 -35.46
C SER A 86 -19.43 7.10 -35.02
N GLY A 87 -19.73 5.79 -35.11
CA GLY A 87 -18.79 4.71 -34.86
C GLY A 87 -17.51 4.79 -35.70
N ASN A 88 -17.65 5.09 -37.01
CA ASN A 88 -16.50 5.30 -37.89
C ASN A 88 -15.65 6.52 -37.47
N ALA A 89 -16.26 7.60 -36.98
CA ALA A 89 -15.53 8.72 -36.41
C ALA A 89 -14.73 8.30 -35.18
N ARG A 90 -15.32 7.49 -34.28
CA ARG A 90 -14.62 6.93 -33.11
C ARG A 90 -13.44 6.05 -33.50
N VAL A 91 -13.58 5.21 -34.53
CA VAL A 91 -12.46 4.40 -35.05
C VAL A 91 -11.33 5.32 -35.54
N ALA A 92 -11.63 6.38 -36.30
CA ALA A 92 -10.62 7.33 -36.76
C ALA A 92 -9.87 7.98 -35.56
N PHE A 93 -10.56 8.42 -34.51
CA PHE A 93 -9.93 8.95 -33.31
C PHE A 93 -9.08 7.89 -32.60
N THR A 94 -9.56 6.65 -32.48
CA THR A 94 -8.81 5.53 -31.87
C THR A 94 -7.50 5.26 -32.61
N ASN A 95 -7.52 5.36 -33.94
CA ASN A 95 -6.34 5.23 -34.80
C ASN A 95 -5.46 6.50 -34.82
N LYS A 96 -5.78 7.52 -34.02
CA LYS A 96 -5.11 8.84 -34.00
C LYS A 96 -5.23 9.64 -35.31
N GLU A 97 -6.18 9.31 -36.15
CA GLU A 97 -6.53 10.03 -37.38
C GLU A 97 -7.48 11.22 -37.07
N VAL A 98 -7.05 12.14 -36.17
CA VAL A 98 -7.90 13.17 -35.56
C VAL A 98 -8.63 14.03 -36.62
N ALA A 99 -7.93 14.48 -37.65
CA ALA A 99 -8.53 15.30 -38.71
C ALA A 99 -9.67 14.56 -39.43
N LYS A 100 -9.51 13.26 -39.72
CA LYS A 100 -10.53 12.42 -40.34
C LYS A 100 -11.71 12.21 -39.40
N GLY A 101 -11.46 11.91 -38.13
CA GLY A 101 -12.52 11.76 -37.12
C GLY A 101 -13.35 13.03 -36.97
N MET A 102 -12.69 14.21 -36.90
CA MET A 102 -13.37 15.51 -36.86
C MET A 102 -14.18 15.79 -38.11
N GLN A 103 -13.66 15.44 -39.31
CA GLN A 103 -14.41 15.64 -40.56
C GLN A 103 -15.67 14.78 -40.59
N ILE A 104 -15.59 13.48 -40.27
CA ILE A 104 -16.75 12.59 -40.19
C ILE A 104 -17.79 13.12 -39.19
N ALA A 105 -17.34 13.57 -38.02
CA ALA A 105 -18.24 14.14 -37.01
C ALA A 105 -18.93 15.41 -37.47
N LYS A 106 -18.22 16.34 -38.17
CA LYS A 106 -18.82 17.56 -38.76
C LYS A 106 -19.84 17.26 -39.84
N ASP A 107 -19.52 16.32 -40.74
CA ASP A 107 -20.43 15.90 -41.81
C ASP A 107 -21.68 15.22 -41.23
N LEU A 108 -21.53 14.48 -40.16
CA LEU A 108 -22.65 13.87 -39.43
C LEU A 108 -23.52 14.95 -38.78
N ALA A 109 -22.92 15.87 -38.02
CA ALA A 109 -23.65 16.95 -37.35
C ALA A 109 -24.45 17.82 -38.36
N ALA A 110 -23.89 18.05 -39.57
CA ALA A 110 -24.57 18.80 -40.63
C ALA A 110 -25.86 18.13 -41.13
N LYS A 111 -26.06 16.83 -40.88
CA LYS A 111 -27.32 16.14 -41.19
C LYS A 111 -28.43 16.45 -40.18
N SER A 112 -28.14 17.12 -39.06
CA SER A 112 -29.10 17.43 -38.00
C SER A 112 -30.15 18.45 -38.48
N ARG A 113 -31.42 18.16 -38.15
CA ARG A 113 -32.57 19.03 -38.38
C ARG A 113 -33.32 19.24 -37.06
N LYS A 114 -34.21 20.27 -37.01
CA LYS A 114 -34.94 20.62 -35.78
C LYS A 114 -35.65 19.42 -35.10
N LYS A 115 -36.13 18.45 -35.87
CA LYS A 115 -36.78 17.22 -35.34
C LYS A 115 -35.87 15.97 -35.36
N GLU A 116 -34.66 16.10 -35.89
CA GLU A 116 -33.71 15.00 -36.09
C GLU A 116 -32.35 15.40 -35.47
N TRP A 117 -32.39 15.78 -34.19
CA TRP A 117 -31.25 16.24 -33.42
C TRP A 117 -30.19 15.14 -33.10
N GLN A 118 -30.58 13.88 -33.31
CA GLN A 118 -29.74 12.73 -32.94
C GLN A 118 -28.40 12.70 -33.70
N ALA A 119 -28.37 13.12 -34.96
CA ALA A 119 -27.14 13.14 -35.76
C ALA A 119 -26.06 14.03 -35.11
N GLU A 120 -26.47 15.20 -34.62
CA GLU A 120 -25.58 16.12 -33.91
C GLU A 120 -25.13 15.59 -32.57
N LYS A 121 -26.04 14.91 -31.83
CA LYS A 121 -25.67 14.22 -30.60
C LYS A 121 -24.65 13.12 -30.85
N TYR A 122 -24.86 12.25 -31.82
CA TYR A 122 -23.91 11.19 -32.15
C TYR A 122 -22.55 11.73 -32.61
N ALA A 123 -22.52 12.89 -33.30
CA ALA A 123 -21.30 13.57 -33.64
C ALA A 123 -20.55 14.08 -32.39
N ALA A 124 -21.28 14.66 -31.43
CA ALA A 124 -20.73 15.08 -30.15
C ALA A 124 -20.22 13.89 -29.32
N ASP A 125 -21.00 12.78 -29.27
CA ASP A 125 -20.60 11.53 -28.59
C ASP A 125 -19.29 10.98 -29.18
N ALA A 126 -19.10 11.04 -30.51
CA ALA A 126 -17.88 10.53 -31.13
C ALA A 126 -16.62 11.27 -30.66
N ILE A 127 -16.70 12.57 -30.39
CA ILE A 127 -15.61 13.37 -29.86
C ILE A 127 -15.44 13.14 -28.35
N THR A 128 -16.53 13.18 -27.59
CA THR A 128 -16.53 13.15 -26.13
C THR A 128 -15.94 11.85 -25.58
N TYR A 129 -16.27 10.73 -26.19
CA TYR A 129 -15.87 9.38 -25.72
C TYR A 129 -14.63 8.84 -26.43
N THR A 130 -13.82 9.73 -27.01
CA THR A 130 -12.52 9.43 -27.63
C THR A 130 -11.46 10.41 -27.18
N GLN A 131 -10.22 10.25 -27.63
CA GLN A 131 -9.11 11.14 -27.32
C GLN A 131 -8.74 12.01 -28.54
N GLY A 132 -8.29 13.24 -28.26
CA GLY A 132 -7.70 14.14 -29.29
C GLY A 132 -8.69 14.94 -30.10
N GLY A 133 -10.01 14.79 -29.91
CA GLY A 133 -11.03 15.60 -30.56
C GLY A 133 -11.18 17.00 -29.92
N ASP A 134 -11.92 17.87 -30.61
CA ASP A 134 -12.26 19.21 -30.12
C ASP A 134 -13.48 19.14 -29.18
N TYR A 135 -13.22 19.07 -27.88
CA TYR A 135 -14.28 18.99 -26.87
C TYR A 135 -15.16 20.25 -26.82
N ASN A 136 -14.64 21.43 -27.18
CA ASN A 136 -15.47 22.63 -27.28
C ASN A 136 -16.50 22.52 -28.41
N GLN A 137 -16.13 21.87 -29.52
CA GLN A 137 -17.07 21.59 -30.60
C GLN A 137 -18.15 20.59 -30.15
N ALA A 138 -17.80 19.56 -29.37
CA ALA A 138 -18.78 18.64 -28.82
C ALA A 138 -19.74 19.34 -27.84
N ILE A 139 -19.22 20.19 -26.94
CA ILE A 139 -20.02 21.04 -26.04
C ILE A 139 -20.98 21.93 -26.80
N PHE A 140 -20.52 22.57 -27.89
CA PHE A 140 -21.37 23.41 -28.74
C PHE A 140 -22.55 22.58 -29.29
N TRP A 141 -22.31 21.43 -29.86
CA TRP A 141 -23.35 20.56 -30.39
C TRP A 141 -24.32 20.05 -29.32
N TYR A 142 -23.82 19.59 -28.16
CA TYR A 142 -24.71 19.17 -27.08
C TYR A 142 -25.61 20.33 -26.60
N LYS A 143 -25.09 21.55 -26.48
CA LYS A 143 -25.91 22.72 -26.09
C LYS A 143 -27.00 23.02 -27.13
N ASP A 144 -26.70 22.86 -28.41
CA ASP A 144 -27.71 23.00 -29.46
C ASP A 144 -28.76 21.90 -29.37
N VAL A 145 -28.34 20.66 -29.17
CA VAL A 145 -29.25 19.52 -28.92
C VAL A 145 -30.14 19.74 -27.69
N GLN A 146 -29.60 20.28 -26.59
CA GLN A 146 -30.44 20.64 -25.43
C GLN A 146 -31.54 21.65 -25.75
N THR A 147 -31.30 22.60 -26.65
CA THR A 147 -32.35 23.54 -27.07
C THR A 147 -33.45 22.83 -27.90
N LYS A 148 -33.08 21.79 -28.65
CA LYS A 148 -33.98 21.00 -29.48
C LYS A 148 -34.75 19.93 -28.68
N ASN A 149 -34.11 19.33 -27.67
CA ASN A 149 -34.66 18.29 -26.78
C ASN A 149 -34.14 18.45 -25.34
N PRO A 150 -34.73 19.33 -24.53
CA PRO A 150 -34.24 19.69 -23.20
C PRO A 150 -34.42 18.59 -22.16
N ASP A 151 -35.17 17.53 -22.44
CA ASP A 151 -35.46 16.45 -21.50
C ASP A 151 -34.63 15.18 -21.75
N ASP A 152 -33.75 15.17 -22.77
CA ASP A 152 -32.93 14.00 -23.06
C ASP A 152 -31.76 13.89 -22.05
N ALA A 153 -31.94 12.97 -21.08
CA ALA A 153 -30.93 12.69 -20.04
C ALA A 153 -29.56 12.32 -20.63
N SER A 154 -29.54 11.62 -21.78
CA SER A 154 -28.29 11.20 -22.42
C SER A 154 -27.50 12.38 -22.99
N THR A 155 -28.18 13.43 -23.48
CA THR A 155 -27.56 14.69 -23.91
C THR A 155 -26.97 15.45 -22.73
N HIS A 156 -27.69 15.56 -21.61
CA HIS A 156 -27.16 16.23 -20.40
C HIS A 156 -25.91 15.49 -19.87
N ILE A 157 -25.93 14.16 -19.82
CA ILE A 157 -24.77 13.37 -19.40
C ILE A 157 -23.60 13.57 -20.38
N GLY A 158 -23.85 13.50 -21.70
CA GLY A 158 -22.82 13.69 -22.71
C GLY A 158 -22.19 15.08 -22.66
N LEU A 159 -23.01 16.13 -22.48
CA LEU A 159 -22.53 17.50 -22.28
C LEU A 159 -21.65 17.60 -21.04
N ALA A 160 -22.09 17.04 -19.93
CA ALA A 160 -21.33 17.07 -18.69
C ALA A 160 -20.02 16.27 -18.80
N ASP A 161 -20.02 15.10 -19.47
CA ASP A 161 -18.81 14.33 -19.76
C ASP A 161 -17.83 15.12 -20.66
N ALA A 162 -18.32 15.90 -21.62
CA ALA A 162 -17.50 16.77 -22.47
C ALA A 162 -16.93 17.96 -21.68
N LEU A 163 -17.74 18.60 -20.83
CA LEU A 163 -17.32 19.70 -19.97
C LEU A 163 -16.20 19.28 -19.01
N ARG A 164 -16.22 18.07 -18.47
CA ARG A 164 -15.12 17.53 -17.64
C ARG A 164 -13.78 17.41 -18.38
N LYS A 165 -13.77 17.42 -19.70
CA LYS A 165 -12.55 17.33 -20.51
C LYS A 165 -11.85 18.68 -20.71
N ILE A 166 -12.50 19.78 -20.37
CA ILE A 166 -11.94 21.13 -20.52
C ILE A 166 -11.62 21.75 -19.15
N PRO A 167 -10.58 22.59 -19.07
CA PRO A 167 -10.26 23.30 -17.83
C PRO A 167 -11.44 24.15 -17.34
N GLY A 168 -11.74 24.06 -16.02
CA GLY A 168 -12.81 24.85 -15.41
C GLY A 168 -14.24 24.33 -15.64
N GLY A 169 -14.44 23.29 -16.43
CA GLY A 169 -15.77 22.80 -16.79
C GLY A 169 -16.49 21.97 -15.70
N GLY A 170 -15.83 21.69 -14.56
CA GLY A 170 -16.39 20.82 -13.53
C GLY A 170 -17.69 21.31 -12.88
N GLY A 171 -17.85 22.62 -12.68
CA GLY A 171 -19.08 23.21 -12.13
C GLY A 171 -20.28 23.04 -13.06
N ASP A 172 -20.08 23.38 -14.35
CA ASP A 172 -21.12 23.20 -15.37
C ASP A 172 -21.46 21.72 -15.60
N ALA A 173 -20.46 20.83 -15.50
CA ALA A 173 -20.68 19.39 -15.56
C ALA A 173 -21.56 18.92 -14.40
N MET A 174 -21.29 19.38 -13.16
CA MET A 174 -22.10 19.06 -11.98
C MET A 174 -23.56 19.45 -12.21
N THR A 175 -23.82 20.69 -12.62
CA THR A 175 -25.18 21.17 -12.89
C THR A 175 -25.92 20.29 -13.89
N ASN A 176 -25.26 19.86 -14.96
CA ASN A 176 -25.90 18.98 -15.95
C ASN A 176 -26.19 17.58 -15.40
N TYR A 177 -25.30 16.97 -14.59
CA TYR A 177 -25.59 15.68 -13.96
C TYR A 177 -26.71 15.79 -12.91
N GLU A 178 -26.72 16.87 -12.11
CA GLU A 178 -27.77 17.13 -11.11
C GLU A 178 -29.13 17.27 -11.77
N SER A 179 -29.21 17.99 -12.89
CA SER A 179 -30.46 18.12 -13.66
C SER A 179 -31.04 16.75 -14.11
N VAL A 180 -30.17 15.76 -14.37
CA VAL A 180 -30.62 14.39 -14.67
C VAL A 180 -31.14 13.70 -13.42
N THR A 181 -30.45 13.84 -12.28
CA THR A 181 -30.85 13.16 -11.02
C THR A 181 -32.11 13.77 -10.40
N GLU A 182 -32.38 15.06 -10.66
CA GLU A 182 -33.62 15.74 -10.26
C GLU A 182 -34.83 15.19 -11.03
N LYS A 183 -34.67 14.88 -12.33
CA LYS A 183 -35.73 14.33 -13.17
C LYS A 183 -35.89 12.82 -13.01
N ASP A 184 -34.77 12.12 -12.79
CA ASP A 184 -34.71 10.66 -12.64
C ASP A 184 -33.81 10.26 -11.46
N ALA A 185 -34.41 10.16 -10.28
CA ALA A 185 -33.74 9.75 -9.05
C ALA A 185 -33.23 8.28 -9.07
N LYS A 186 -33.47 7.54 -10.15
CA LYS A 186 -32.95 6.17 -10.38
C LYS A 186 -31.85 6.13 -11.43
N ASN A 187 -31.35 7.28 -11.87
CA ASN A 187 -30.26 7.31 -12.84
C ASN A 187 -28.91 6.99 -12.19
N SER A 188 -28.57 5.73 -12.14
CA SER A 188 -27.33 5.21 -11.55
C SER A 188 -26.07 5.85 -12.20
N LEU A 189 -26.10 6.09 -13.52
CA LEU A 189 -24.97 6.70 -14.24
C LEU A 189 -24.73 8.14 -13.80
N ALA A 190 -25.79 8.97 -13.73
CA ALA A 190 -25.65 10.35 -13.32
C ALA A 190 -25.10 10.47 -11.89
N PHE A 191 -25.60 9.69 -10.93
CA PHE A 191 -25.03 9.64 -9.57
C PHE A 191 -23.58 9.20 -9.56
N SER A 192 -23.21 8.20 -10.38
CA SER A 192 -21.82 7.78 -10.50
C SER A 192 -20.92 8.91 -11.00
N ARG A 193 -21.36 9.69 -11.99
CA ARG A 193 -20.62 10.83 -12.55
C ARG A 193 -20.47 11.97 -11.55
N ILE A 194 -21.51 12.26 -10.74
CA ILE A 194 -21.40 13.21 -9.63
C ILE A 194 -20.35 12.71 -8.61
N GLY A 195 -20.40 11.43 -8.28
CA GLY A 195 -19.40 10.79 -7.42
C GLY A 195 -17.98 10.92 -7.97
N ASP A 196 -17.79 10.77 -9.28
CA ASP A 196 -16.49 10.94 -9.94
C ASP A 196 -15.95 12.37 -9.81
N LEU A 197 -16.79 13.40 -9.98
CA LEU A 197 -16.39 14.80 -9.78
C LEU A 197 -15.92 15.06 -8.36
N TRP A 198 -16.64 14.56 -7.36
CA TRP A 198 -16.24 14.68 -5.96
C TRP A 198 -14.96 13.92 -5.65
N TYR A 199 -14.77 12.75 -6.27
CA TYR A 199 -13.54 11.97 -6.15
C TYR A 199 -12.33 12.71 -6.72
N GLU A 200 -12.46 13.32 -7.90
CA GLU A 200 -11.44 14.16 -8.54
C GLU A 200 -11.09 15.38 -7.68
N ALA A 201 -12.09 15.97 -7.03
CA ALA A 201 -11.93 17.05 -6.06
C ALA A 201 -11.34 16.59 -4.70
N LYS A 202 -11.02 15.30 -4.54
CA LYS A 202 -10.54 14.65 -3.30
C LYS A 202 -11.52 14.74 -2.12
N ASN A 203 -12.78 15.06 -2.38
CA ASN A 203 -13.85 14.98 -1.39
C ASN A 203 -14.43 13.56 -1.39
N TYR A 204 -13.69 12.65 -0.76
CA TYR A 204 -14.03 11.22 -0.78
C TYR A 204 -15.36 10.91 -0.08
N GLN A 205 -15.76 11.69 0.93
CA GLN A 205 -17.04 11.46 1.60
C GLN A 205 -18.21 11.74 0.65
N SER A 206 -18.23 12.90 -0.02
CA SER A 206 -19.26 13.22 -1.01
C SER A 206 -19.26 12.25 -2.21
N ALA A 207 -18.06 11.76 -2.59
CA ALA A 207 -17.96 10.72 -3.61
C ALA A 207 -18.62 9.40 -3.16
N LEU A 208 -18.33 8.94 -1.93
CA LEU A 208 -18.94 7.73 -1.35
C LEU A 208 -20.47 7.83 -1.27
N ASP A 209 -21.00 8.99 -0.86
CA ASP A 209 -22.45 9.22 -0.76
C ASP A 209 -23.14 9.10 -2.13
N ASN A 210 -22.54 9.68 -3.18
CA ASN A 210 -23.11 9.63 -4.53
C ASN A 210 -22.92 8.27 -5.20
N TYR A 211 -21.80 7.59 -5.02
CA TYR A 211 -21.66 6.21 -5.45
C TYR A 211 -22.61 5.26 -4.71
N GLY A 212 -22.90 5.55 -3.43
CA GLY A 212 -23.96 4.86 -2.67
C GLY A 212 -25.33 5.00 -3.34
N LYS A 213 -25.72 6.24 -3.68
CA LYS A 213 -26.97 6.52 -4.42
C LYS A 213 -26.99 5.82 -5.79
N ALA A 214 -25.87 5.81 -6.51
CA ALA A 214 -25.76 5.12 -7.79
C ALA A 214 -25.98 3.60 -7.65
N LYS A 215 -25.40 2.99 -6.63
CA LYS A 215 -25.60 1.57 -6.28
C LYS A 215 -27.06 1.26 -5.92
N ASP A 216 -27.68 2.15 -5.13
CA ASP A 216 -29.06 1.95 -4.67
C ASP A 216 -30.07 2.18 -5.80
N ALA A 217 -29.72 3.04 -6.78
CA ALA A 217 -30.52 3.25 -7.99
C ALA A 217 -30.54 2.02 -8.91
N ASP A 218 -29.42 1.31 -9.02
CA ASP A 218 -29.35 0.03 -9.74
C ASP A 218 -28.31 -0.91 -9.12
N ALA A 219 -28.75 -1.79 -8.24
CA ALA A 219 -27.91 -2.77 -7.56
C ALA A 219 -27.32 -3.85 -8.49
N THR A 220 -27.77 -3.95 -9.74
CA THR A 220 -27.23 -4.87 -10.76
C THR A 220 -26.10 -4.28 -11.57
N ASN A 221 -25.89 -2.95 -11.45
CA ASN A 221 -24.78 -2.24 -12.09
C ASN A 221 -23.48 -2.49 -11.29
N PRO A 222 -22.44 -3.10 -11.89
CA PRO A 222 -21.17 -3.33 -11.18
C PRO A 222 -20.38 -2.04 -10.92
N LEU A 223 -20.50 -1.02 -11.78
CA LEU A 223 -19.62 0.15 -11.77
C LEU A 223 -19.64 0.98 -10.47
N PRO A 224 -20.81 1.24 -9.82
CA PRO A 224 -20.84 1.92 -8.53
C PRO A 224 -20.05 1.17 -7.44
N TYR A 225 -20.06 -0.15 -7.45
CA TYR A 225 -19.28 -0.94 -6.49
C TYR A 225 -17.77 -0.79 -6.72
N LYS A 226 -17.32 -0.80 -7.99
CA LYS A 226 -15.93 -0.51 -8.36
C LYS A 226 -15.49 0.88 -7.89
N ALA A 227 -16.36 1.88 -8.10
CA ALA A 227 -16.10 3.26 -7.68
C ALA A 227 -16.06 3.41 -6.15
N LEU A 228 -16.99 2.75 -5.42
CA LEU A 228 -16.98 2.67 -3.95
C LEU A 228 -15.69 2.03 -3.44
N ALA A 229 -15.27 0.91 -4.02
CA ALA A 229 -14.02 0.24 -3.63
C ALA A 229 -12.82 1.17 -3.76
N ARG A 230 -12.71 1.90 -4.89
CA ARG A 230 -11.66 2.90 -5.13
C ARG A 230 -11.70 4.03 -4.09
N ALA A 231 -12.88 4.58 -3.81
CA ALA A 231 -13.04 5.68 -2.87
C ALA A 231 -12.74 5.27 -1.42
N PHE A 232 -13.16 4.06 -1.00
CA PHE A 232 -12.80 3.49 0.28
C PHE A 232 -11.30 3.25 0.39
N GLY A 233 -10.66 2.70 -0.65
CA GLY A 233 -9.21 2.53 -0.71
C GLY A 233 -8.44 3.84 -0.55
N SER A 234 -8.86 4.91 -1.26
CA SER A 234 -8.27 6.25 -1.14
C SER A 234 -8.47 6.89 0.25
N SER A 235 -9.48 6.42 0.99
CA SER A 235 -9.77 6.86 2.37
C SER A 235 -9.10 5.94 3.42
N GLY A 236 -8.28 4.97 3.02
CA GLY A 236 -7.64 4.00 3.92
C GLY A 236 -8.59 2.93 4.49
N LYS A 237 -9.82 2.86 4.02
CA LYS A 237 -10.86 1.92 4.48
C LYS A 237 -10.84 0.63 3.63
N TYR A 238 -9.70 -0.07 3.61
CA TYR A 238 -9.43 -1.17 2.68
C TYR A 238 -10.40 -2.35 2.80
N LYS A 239 -10.85 -2.68 4.02
CA LYS A 239 -11.82 -3.77 4.21
C LYS A 239 -13.17 -3.47 3.53
N GLN A 240 -13.68 -2.23 3.70
CA GLN A 240 -14.90 -1.78 3.01
C GLN A 240 -14.69 -1.72 1.48
N GLY A 241 -13.47 -1.37 1.06
CA GLY A 241 -13.05 -1.46 -0.33
C GLY A 241 -13.15 -2.89 -0.86
N LEU A 242 -12.63 -3.87 -0.11
CA LEU A 242 -12.70 -5.30 -0.47
C LEU A 242 -14.14 -5.80 -0.59
N ASP A 243 -15.02 -5.47 0.35
CA ASP A 243 -16.44 -5.88 0.30
C ASP A 243 -17.13 -5.39 -1.00
N ASN A 244 -16.80 -4.17 -1.43
CA ASN A 244 -17.37 -3.58 -2.65
C ASN A 244 -16.72 -4.16 -3.91
N ILE A 245 -15.42 -4.37 -3.97
CA ILE A 245 -14.78 -4.96 -5.15
C ILE A 245 -15.17 -6.43 -5.34
N GLN A 246 -15.42 -7.16 -4.25
CA GLN A 246 -16.01 -8.50 -4.31
C GLN A 246 -17.36 -8.45 -5.04
N LYS A 247 -18.22 -7.50 -4.66
CA LYS A 247 -19.55 -7.35 -5.29
C LYS A 247 -19.44 -6.93 -6.75
N TYR A 248 -18.51 -6.02 -7.08
CA TYR A 248 -18.18 -5.70 -8.46
C TYR A 248 -17.78 -6.96 -9.25
N TYR A 249 -16.84 -7.75 -8.70
CA TYR A 249 -16.34 -8.96 -9.35
C TYR A 249 -17.45 -9.98 -9.60
N ASP A 250 -18.37 -10.19 -8.62
CA ASP A 250 -19.51 -11.08 -8.77
C ASP A 250 -20.44 -10.70 -9.92
N LEU A 251 -20.60 -9.38 -10.17
CA LEU A 251 -21.46 -8.80 -11.18
C LEU A 251 -20.76 -8.58 -12.53
N SER A 252 -19.43 -8.55 -12.59
CA SER A 252 -18.62 -8.28 -13.79
C SER A 252 -18.56 -9.49 -14.74
N ASP A 253 -17.90 -9.31 -15.88
CA ASP A 253 -17.57 -10.39 -16.82
C ASP A 253 -16.43 -11.30 -16.33
N LYS A 254 -15.85 -11.01 -15.18
CA LYS A 254 -14.73 -11.75 -14.55
C LYS A 254 -13.50 -11.85 -15.46
N THR A 255 -13.24 -10.77 -16.18
CA THR A 255 -12.04 -10.67 -17.04
C THR A 255 -10.75 -10.77 -16.21
N PRO A 256 -9.59 -11.02 -16.84
CA PRO A 256 -8.32 -10.95 -16.13
C PRO A 256 -8.09 -9.62 -15.40
N ALA A 257 -8.58 -8.49 -15.97
CA ALA A 257 -8.52 -7.18 -15.33
C ALA A 257 -9.38 -7.10 -14.06
N ASP A 258 -10.60 -7.68 -14.10
CA ASP A 258 -11.49 -7.72 -12.93
C ASP A 258 -10.89 -8.54 -11.79
N LYS A 259 -10.28 -9.69 -12.14
CA LYS A 259 -9.58 -10.54 -11.18
C LYS A 259 -8.40 -9.82 -10.53
N ILE A 260 -7.59 -9.08 -11.32
CA ILE A 260 -6.46 -8.29 -10.80
C ILE A 260 -6.97 -7.24 -9.81
N ASN A 261 -7.99 -6.46 -10.17
CA ASN A 261 -8.57 -5.45 -9.28
C ASN A 261 -9.05 -6.05 -7.94
N TYR A 262 -9.65 -7.23 -7.99
CA TYR A 262 -10.12 -7.92 -6.79
C TYR A 262 -8.94 -8.37 -5.91
N MET A 263 -7.95 -9.01 -6.51
CA MET A 263 -6.74 -9.47 -5.82
C MET A 263 -5.93 -8.31 -5.20
N GLU A 264 -5.81 -7.17 -5.90
CA GLU A 264 -5.18 -5.96 -5.36
C GLU A 264 -5.91 -5.47 -4.11
N ALA A 265 -7.25 -5.53 -4.12
CA ALA A 265 -8.04 -5.17 -2.95
C ALA A 265 -7.87 -6.18 -1.79
N GLU A 266 -7.76 -7.48 -2.06
CA GLU A 266 -7.42 -8.49 -1.05
C GLU A 266 -6.06 -8.19 -0.40
N PHE A 267 -5.06 -7.86 -1.22
CA PHE A 267 -3.72 -7.48 -0.74
C PHE A 267 -3.77 -6.24 0.15
N LEU A 268 -4.44 -5.17 -0.30
CA LEU A 268 -4.57 -3.93 0.47
C LEU A 268 -5.38 -4.11 1.76
N ALA A 269 -6.38 -4.99 1.75
CA ALA A 269 -7.17 -5.35 2.93
C ALA A 269 -6.46 -6.35 3.85
N GLN A 270 -5.24 -6.75 3.52
CA GLN A 270 -4.41 -7.72 4.25
C GLN A 270 -4.98 -9.16 4.25
N SER A 271 -5.87 -9.50 3.31
CA SER A 271 -6.34 -10.86 3.05
C SER A 271 -5.30 -11.64 2.22
N TYR A 272 -4.07 -11.72 2.73
CA TYR A 272 -2.90 -12.17 1.97
C TYR A 272 -3.03 -13.60 1.42
N CYS A 273 -3.61 -14.52 2.21
CA CYS A 273 -3.73 -15.91 1.78
C CYS A 273 -4.75 -16.11 0.64
N ASP A 274 -5.80 -15.30 0.61
CA ASP A 274 -6.77 -15.29 -0.48
C ASP A 274 -6.16 -14.67 -1.73
N ALA A 275 -5.40 -13.56 -1.58
CA ALA A 275 -4.63 -12.96 -2.66
C ALA A 275 -3.61 -13.95 -3.26
N VAL A 276 -2.93 -14.78 -2.45
CA VAL A 276 -2.01 -15.84 -2.93
C VAL A 276 -2.77 -16.86 -3.78
N LYS A 277 -3.89 -17.36 -3.30
CA LYS A 277 -4.70 -18.36 -4.02
C LYS A 277 -5.12 -17.83 -5.39
N MET A 278 -5.71 -16.64 -5.42
CA MET A 278 -6.18 -16.03 -6.66
C MET A 278 -5.04 -15.75 -7.62
N SER A 279 -3.89 -15.25 -7.12
CA SER A 279 -2.72 -14.96 -7.94
C SER A 279 -2.15 -16.22 -8.61
N LYS A 280 -2.05 -17.33 -7.87
CA LYS A 280 -1.55 -18.61 -8.39
C LYS A 280 -2.46 -19.16 -9.51
N ASP A 281 -3.77 -19.03 -9.36
CA ASP A 281 -4.74 -19.47 -10.36
C ASP A 281 -4.67 -18.64 -11.66
N MET A 282 -4.27 -17.38 -11.56
CA MET A 282 -4.31 -16.44 -12.68
C MET A 282 -3.00 -16.28 -13.46
N ILE A 283 -1.86 -16.50 -12.81
CA ILE A 283 -0.56 -16.07 -13.32
C ILE A 283 -0.21 -16.68 -14.70
N ASN A 284 -0.77 -17.85 -15.01
CA ASN A 284 -0.58 -18.52 -16.29
C ASN A 284 -1.50 -17.98 -17.39
N ASP A 285 -2.67 -17.44 -17.02
CA ASP A 285 -3.68 -16.95 -17.97
C ASP A 285 -3.38 -15.51 -18.45
N ILE A 286 -2.51 -14.79 -17.73
CA ILE A 286 -2.16 -13.41 -18.09
C ILE A 286 -1.07 -13.41 -19.15
N THR A 287 -1.41 -12.91 -20.33
CA THR A 287 -0.50 -12.75 -21.47
C THR A 287 0.22 -11.41 -21.48
N ASP A 288 -0.39 -10.36 -20.92
CA ASP A 288 0.22 -9.06 -20.76
C ASP A 288 1.38 -9.13 -19.75
N MET A 289 2.60 -8.89 -20.25
CA MET A 289 3.81 -9.05 -19.45
C MET A 289 3.98 -7.99 -18.36
N GLU A 290 3.44 -6.78 -18.53
CA GLU A 290 3.48 -5.73 -17.49
C GLU A 290 2.56 -6.12 -16.33
N LYS A 291 1.32 -6.47 -16.62
CA LYS A 291 0.34 -6.95 -15.62
C LYS A 291 0.83 -8.23 -14.93
N LYS A 292 1.41 -9.14 -15.67
CA LYS A 292 2.01 -10.37 -15.11
C LYS A 292 3.15 -10.06 -14.16
N THR A 293 3.95 -9.06 -14.47
CA THR A 293 5.05 -8.61 -13.61
C THR A 293 4.52 -8.04 -12.30
N GLU A 294 3.50 -7.16 -12.33
CA GLU A 294 2.87 -6.64 -11.11
C GLU A 294 2.26 -7.76 -10.26
N LEU A 295 1.65 -8.73 -10.90
CA LEU A 295 1.10 -9.90 -10.22
C LEU A 295 2.15 -10.71 -9.45
N TYR A 296 3.38 -10.87 -9.99
CA TYR A 296 4.48 -11.47 -9.23
C TYR A 296 4.84 -10.68 -7.97
N GLY A 297 4.74 -9.34 -8.01
CA GLY A 297 4.95 -8.49 -6.83
C GLY A 297 3.90 -8.76 -5.75
N ILE A 298 2.61 -8.68 -6.11
CA ILE A 298 1.50 -8.93 -5.18
C ILE A 298 1.59 -10.35 -4.60
N LEU A 299 1.83 -11.35 -5.46
CA LEU A 299 1.97 -12.75 -5.05
C LEU A 299 3.11 -12.90 -4.04
N GLY A 300 4.31 -12.40 -4.36
CA GLY A 300 5.46 -12.54 -3.49
C GLY A 300 5.30 -11.84 -2.14
N PHE A 301 4.77 -10.60 -2.11
CA PHE A 301 4.50 -9.91 -0.84
C PHE A 301 3.39 -10.60 -0.02
N SER A 302 2.36 -11.15 -0.68
CA SER A 302 1.29 -11.89 -0.02
C SER A 302 1.77 -13.22 0.57
N GLU A 303 2.57 -14.00 -0.19
CA GLU A 303 3.18 -15.26 0.27
C GLU A 303 4.05 -15.05 1.52
N ALA A 304 4.81 -13.94 1.55
CA ALA A 304 5.63 -13.58 2.71
C ALA A 304 4.80 -13.34 3.99
N GLN A 305 3.57 -12.86 3.84
CA GLN A 305 2.66 -12.65 4.98
C GLN A 305 1.87 -13.92 5.32
N CYS A 306 1.56 -14.74 4.33
CA CYS A 306 0.82 -16.00 4.49
C CYS A 306 1.70 -17.16 5.01
N GLY A 307 3.03 -17.00 5.03
CA GLY A 307 3.96 -17.98 5.62
C GLY A 307 4.79 -18.78 4.60
N ASP A 308 4.61 -18.55 3.30
CA ASP A 308 5.38 -19.19 2.23
C ASP A 308 6.60 -18.36 1.85
N SER A 309 7.65 -18.48 2.64
CA SER A 309 8.82 -17.61 2.53
C SER A 309 9.71 -17.91 1.31
N LEU A 310 9.76 -19.15 0.83
CA LEU A 310 10.62 -19.51 -0.30
C LEU A 310 10.04 -19.05 -1.64
N ASP A 311 8.75 -19.29 -1.86
CA ASP A 311 8.07 -18.83 -3.06
C ASP A 311 7.98 -17.28 -3.08
N ALA A 312 7.80 -16.66 -1.93
CA ALA A 312 7.83 -15.20 -1.79
C ALA A 312 9.12 -14.59 -2.36
N ILE A 313 10.30 -15.11 -1.98
CA ILE A 313 11.58 -14.61 -2.52
C ILE A 313 11.66 -14.80 -4.03
N LYS A 314 11.27 -15.98 -4.52
CA LYS A 314 11.30 -16.28 -5.95
C LYS A 314 10.45 -15.28 -6.73
N ASN A 315 9.22 -15.05 -6.30
CA ASN A 315 8.28 -14.17 -6.98
C ASN A 315 8.71 -12.69 -6.90
N ILE A 316 9.19 -12.22 -5.74
CA ILE A 316 9.77 -10.88 -5.60
C ILE A 316 10.99 -10.67 -6.49
N ARG A 317 11.87 -11.67 -6.64
CA ARG A 317 13.02 -11.57 -7.55
C ARG A 317 12.58 -11.49 -9.00
N ILE A 318 11.56 -12.24 -9.42
CA ILE A 318 10.98 -12.15 -10.76
C ILE A 318 10.42 -10.73 -10.99
N TRP A 319 9.62 -10.22 -10.05
CA TRP A 319 9.07 -8.88 -10.10
C TRP A 319 10.16 -7.80 -10.25
N LEU A 320 11.18 -7.79 -9.38
CA LEU A 320 12.29 -6.83 -9.43
C LEU A 320 13.12 -6.95 -10.73
N SER A 321 13.24 -8.14 -11.29
CA SER A 321 14.04 -8.35 -12.52
C SER A 321 13.33 -7.88 -13.79
N ARG A 322 11.99 -7.89 -13.79
CA ARG A 322 11.16 -7.58 -14.95
C ARG A 322 10.59 -6.17 -14.94
N ARG A 323 10.38 -5.61 -13.73
CA ARG A 323 9.85 -4.25 -13.59
C ARG A 323 10.85 -3.23 -14.13
N ASP A 324 10.34 -2.24 -14.84
CA ASP A 324 11.13 -1.08 -15.25
C ASP A 324 11.76 -0.42 -14.02
N LYS A 325 13.08 -0.25 -14.07
CA LYS A 325 13.84 0.32 -12.93
C LYS A 325 13.39 1.73 -12.57
N SER A 326 12.89 2.51 -13.52
CA SER A 326 12.34 3.85 -13.28
C SER A 326 11.02 3.83 -12.50
N LYS A 327 10.32 2.70 -12.51
CA LYS A 327 9.05 2.49 -11.80
C LYS A 327 9.24 1.83 -10.42
N ILE A 328 10.47 1.42 -10.06
CA ILE A 328 10.76 0.86 -8.73
C ILE A 328 10.99 2.01 -7.77
N LEU A 329 10.10 2.17 -6.81
CA LEU A 329 10.19 3.21 -5.81
C LEU A 329 11.19 2.83 -4.70
N PRO A 330 11.79 3.81 -4.01
CA PRO A 330 12.59 3.55 -2.81
C PRO A 330 11.84 2.73 -1.76
N SER A 331 10.55 2.98 -1.58
CA SER A 331 9.66 2.22 -0.69
C SER A 331 9.54 0.73 -1.08
N ASP A 332 9.63 0.40 -2.35
CA ASP A 332 9.58 -0.99 -2.80
C ASP A 332 10.82 -1.75 -2.29
N TYR A 333 12.00 -1.15 -2.42
CA TYR A 333 13.22 -1.73 -1.87
C TYR A 333 13.17 -1.87 -0.35
N VAL A 334 12.58 -0.89 0.36
CA VAL A 334 12.37 -0.97 1.81
C VAL A 334 11.46 -2.16 2.16
N ASN A 335 10.36 -2.34 1.44
CA ASN A 335 9.43 -3.46 1.67
C ASN A 335 10.10 -4.82 1.40
N VAL A 336 10.92 -4.91 0.35
CA VAL A 336 11.73 -6.11 0.07
C VAL A 336 12.76 -6.34 1.20
N GLY A 337 13.40 -5.29 1.70
CA GLY A 337 14.29 -5.36 2.87
C GLY A 337 13.59 -5.91 4.10
N LYS A 338 12.39 -5.41 4.42
CA LYS A 338 11.55 -5.92 5.52
C LYS A 338 11.23 -7.40 5.36
N LEU A 339 10.92 -7.84 4.15
CA LEU A 339 10.66 -9.24 3.83
C LEU A 339 11.87 -10.11 4.16
N PHE A 340 13.05 -9.76 3.64
CA PHE A 340 14.28 -10.51 3.92
C PHE A 340 14.62 -10.51 5.40
N LEU A 341 14.35 -9.39 6.11
CA LEU A 341 14.54 -9.29 7.55
C LEU A 341 13.64 -10.27 8.32
N LYS A 342 12.34 -10.30 7.99
CA LYS A 342 11.37 -11.25 8.57
C LYS A 342 11.82 -12.70 8.39
N MET A 343 12.48 -13.00 7.28
CA MET A 343 12.99 -14.33 6.97
C MET A 343 14.38 -14.62 7.58
N GLY A 344 14.91 -13.70 8.37
CA GLY A 344 16.23 -13.85 9.01
C GLY A 344 17.43 -13.70 8.07
N GLN A 345 17.21 -13.29 6.81
CA GLN A 345 18.27 -13.07 5.81
C GLN A 345 18.79 -11.62 5.90
N LEU A 346 19.54 -11.35 6.97
CA LEU A 346 19.95 -10.00 7.36
C LEU A 346 20.80 -9.29 6.29
N ASP A 347 21.76 -9.99 5.68
CA ASP A 347 22.63 -9.38 4.64
C ASP A 347 21.82 -8.93 3.42
N SER A 348 20.88 -9.76 2.98
CA SER A 348 19.96 -9.41 1.90
C SER A 348 19.06 -8.24 2.29
N ALA A 349 18.54 -8.22 3.52
CA ALA A 349 17.72 -7.14 4.04
C ALA A 349 18.50 -5.81 4.00
N VAL A 350 19.74 -5.79 4.51
CA VAL A 350 20.61 -4.61 4.51
C VAL A 350 20.91 -4.12 3.09
N ALA A 351 21.18 -5.05 2.15
CA ALA A 351 21.45 -4.70 0.77
C ALA A 351 20.24 -4.00 0.10
N TYR A 352 19.02 -4.45 0.38
CA TYR A 352 17.81 -3.82 -0.15
C TYR A 352 17.46 -2.52 0.58
N TYR A 353 17.61 -2.45 1.89
CA TYR A 353 17.44 -1.21 2.64
C TYR A 353 18.39 -0.11 2.16
N ASN A 354 19.66 -0.44 1.87
CA ASN A 354 20.61 0.52 1.31
C ASN A 354 20.15 1.08 -0.05
N LYS A 355 19.53 0.25 -0.91
CA LYS A 355 18.94 0.73 -2.17
C LYS A 355 17.77 1.69 -1.91
N GLY A 356 16.91 1.38 -0.94
CA GLY A 356 15.82 2.25 -0.53
C GLY A 356 16.33 3.59 0.02
N ILE A 357 17.34 3.56 0.92
CA ILE A 357 17.95 4.76 1.52
C ILE A 357 18.60 5.65 0.46
N ALA A 358 19.27 5.06 -0.56
CA ALA A 358 19.95 5.81 -1.60
C ALA A 358 18.98 6.63 -2.48
N GLY A 359 17.74 6.14 -2.65
CA GLY A 359 16.69 6.81 -3.43
C GLY A 359 15.75 7.70 -2.60
N ASP A 360 15.81 7.62 -1.27
CA ASP A 360 14.91 8.38 -0.37
C ASP A 360 15.57 9.73 0.02
N THR A 361 14.87 10.82 -0.27
CA THR A 361 15.29 12.18 0.10
C THR A 361 14.70 12.65 1.43
N GLY A 362 13.94 11.81 2.18
CA GLY A 362 13.08 12.28 3.26
C GLY A 362 13.13 11.53 4.60
N GLN A 363 12.02 11.60 5.31
CA GLN A 363 11.82 11.21 6.71
C GLN A 363 11.98 9.71 7.01
N ASN A 364 11.91 8.85 6.00
CA ASN A 364 11.92 7.40 6.22
C ASN A 364 13.28 6.81 6.61
N LYS A 365 14.38 7.52 6.35
CA LYS A 365 15.75 7.02 6.64
C LYS A 365 15.96 6.67 8.11
N THR A 366 15.47 7.51 9.02
CA THR A 366 15.59 7.29 10.46
C THR A 366 14.95 5.97 10.88
N ASP A 367 13.74 5.69 10.39
CA ASP A 367 13.02 4.47 10.71
C ASP A 367 13.69 3.22 10.10
N ILE A 368 14.24 3.35 8.90
CA ILE A 368 14.99 2.26 8.26
C ILE A 368 16.25 1.95 9.07
N TYR A 369 17.03 2.96 9.45
CA TYR A 369 18.23 2.78 10.29
C TYR A 369 17.89 2.13 11.62
N ARG A 370 16.80 2.54 12.28
CA ARG A 370 16.34 1.92 13.53
C ARG A 370 15.98 0.44 13.34
N GLN A 371 15.21 0.10 12.30
CA GLN A 371 14.84 -1.28 12.01
C GLN A 371 16.07 -2.18 11.78
N ILE A 372 17.08 -1.69 11.05
CA ILE A 372 18.31 -2.43 10.82
C ILE A 372 19.09 -2.59 12.14
N ALA A 373 19.24 -1.51 12.91
CA ALA A 373 19.94 -1.54 14.18
C ALA A 373 19.31 -2.52 15.17
N GLU A 374 17.97 -2.52 15.28
CA GLU A 374 17.21 -3.46 16.12
C GLU A 374 17.35 -4.91 15.66
N ALA A 375 17.40 -5.12 14.34
CA ALA A 375 17.61 -6.45 13.79
C ALA A 375 18.99 -7.02 14.15
N PHE A 376 20.05 -6.23 14.04
CA PHE A 376 21.37 -6.63 14.49
C PHE A 376 21.42 -6.85 16.01
N LYS A 377 20.76 -5.97 16.80
CA LYS A 377 20.62 -6.15 18.25
C LYS A 377 19.97 -7.48 18.61
N SER A 378 18.88 -7.84 17.93
CA SER A 378 18.18 -9.12 18.18
C SER A 378 19.03 -10.35 17.85
N LYS A 379 19.96 -10.22 16.91
CA LYS A 379 20.95 -11.25 16.56
C LYS A 379 22.19 -11.21 17.46
N LYS A 380 22.24 -10.30 18.45
CA LYS A 380 23.40 -10.05 19.32
C LYS A 380 24.66 -9.59 18.57
N ASP A 381 24.49 -9.10 17.35
CA ASP A 381 25.55 -8.42 16.60
C ASP A 381 25.60 -6.95 17.01
N TYR A 382 26.18 -6.72 18.19
CA TYR A 382 26.17 -5.41 18.84
C TYR A 382 26.99 -4.37 18.08
N CYS A 383 28.07 -4.78 17.41
CA CYS A 383 28.92 -3.87 16.68
C CYS A 383 28.23 -3.28 15.44
N ASN A 384 27.56 -4.11 14.65
CA ASN A 384 26.77 -3.63 13.53
C ASN A 384 25.54 -2.84 14.03
N SER A 385 24.87 -3.29 15.09
CA SER A 385 23.79 -2.53 15.71
C SER A 385 24.23 -1.13 16.12
N ALA A 386 25.40 -1.00 16.79
CA ALA A 386 25.96 0.28 17.18
C ALA A 386 26.21 1.20 15.98
N ALA A 387 26.79 0.66 14.90
CA ALA A 387 27.06 1.43 13.68
C ALA A 387 25.76 1.97 13.04
N TRP A 388 24.68 1.19 13.05
CA TRP A 388 23.40 1.63 12.50
C TRP A 388 22.68 2.64 13.39
N TYR A 389 22.73 2.51 14.73
CA TYR A 389 22.27 3.57 15.64
C TYR A 389 23.10 4.85 15.51
N ASP A 390 24.41 4.74 15.25
CA ASP A 390 25.27 5.90 15.00
C ASP A 390 24.88 6.63 13.70
N ASN A 391 24.58 5.88 12.62
CA ASN A 391 24.06 6.44 11.38
C ASN A 391 22.69 7.12 11.59
N LEU A 392 21.82 6.52 12.41
CA LEU A 392 20.52 7.09 12.76
C LEU A 392 20.64 8.45 13.42
N VAL A 393 21.46 8.54 14.49
CA VAL A 393 21.66 9.78 15.24
C VAL A 393 22.35 10.85 14.38
N LYS A 394 23.29 10.47 13.52
CA LYS A 394 23.91 11.38 12.55
C LYS A 394 22.93 11.92 11.50
N ALA A 395 22.03 11.06 11.01
CA ALA A 395 21.03 11.45 10.01
C ALA A 395 19.92 12.32 10.60
N ASN A 396 19.57 12.09 11.86
CA ASN A 396 18.54 12.85 12.58
C ASN A 396 18.98 13.12 14.03
N PRO A 397 19.70 14.24 14.29
CA PRO A 397 20.07 14.62 15.65
C PRO A 397 18.90 14.96 16.59
N GLU A 398 17.71 15.17 16.03
CA GLU A 398 16.47 15.42 16.79
C GLU A 398 15.68 14.12 17.08
N THR A 399 16.30 12.96 16.86
CA THR A 399 15.66 11.67 17.15
C THR A 399 15.41 11.48 18.65
N GLN A 400 14.59 10.49 19.01
CA GLN A 400 14.15 10.25 20.38
C GLN A 400 15.32 9.87 21.33
N PRO A 401 15.21 10.15 22.64
CA PRO A 401 16.24 9.84 23.63
C PRO A 401 16.67 8.37 23.65
N ALA A 402 15.73 7.45 23.39
CA ALA A 402 16.02 6.02 23.35
C ALA A 402 17.04 5.62 22.27
N ASP A 403 17.07 6.30 21.12
CA ASP A 403 18.02 6.01 20.05
C ASP A 403 19.46 6.39 20.46
N TYR A 404 19.61 7.48 21.19
CA TYR A 404 20.88 7.89 21.80
C TYR A 404 21.35 6.88 22.85
N ALA A 405 20.44 6.43 23.70
CA ALA A 405 20.74 5.42 24.73
C ALA A 405 21.18 4.11 24.08
N TRP A 406 20.42 3.58 23.12
CA TRP A 406 20.78 2.33 22.42
C TRP A 406 22.10 2.43 21.66
N ARG A 407 22.41 3.57 21.05
CA ARG A 407 23.72 3.81 20.42
C ARG A 407 24.86 3.53 21.40
N GLY A 408 24.81 4.12 22.58
CA GLY A 408 25.84 3.96 23.62
C GLY A 408 25.88 2.54 24.19
N ILE A 409 24.70 1.94 24.47
CA ILE A 409 24.58 0.57 24.98
C ILE A 409 25.15 -0.44 23.98
N MET A 410 24.89 -0.27 22.68
CA MET A 410 25.40 -1.19 21.67
C MET A 410 26.91 -1.09 21.53
N PHE A 411 27.51 0.12 21.58
CA PHE A 411 28.97 0.27 21.64
C PHE A 411 29.56 -0.37 22.90
N TYR A 412 28.91 -0.26 24.06
CA TYR A 412 29.34 -0.94 25.28
C TYR A 412 29.39 -2.46 25.10
N TYR A 413 28.32 -3.08 24.59
CA TYR A 413 28.28 -4.54 24.33
C TYR A 413 29.20 -4.97 23.17
N CYS A 414 29.58 -4.04 22.28
CA CYS A 414 30.60 -4.26 21.27
C CYS A 414 32.02 -4.14 21.83
N HIS A 415 32.19 -3.81 23.12
CA HIS A 415 33.45 -3.53 23.80
C HIS A 415 34.24 -2.32 23.23
N ASP A 416 33.57 -1.44 22.49
CA ASP A 416 34.15 -0.15 22.03
C ASP A 416 33.78 0.94 23.05
N TYR A 417 34.48 0.90 24.19
CA TYR A 417 34.17 1.76 25.33
C TYR A 417 34.42 3.24 25.05
N ASP A 418 35.36 3.57 24.18
CA ASP A 418 35.64 4.95 23.79
C ASP A 418 34.46 5.54 23.03
N LYS A 419 33.93 4.80 22.06
CA LYS A 419 32.72 5.23 21.33
C LYS A 419 31.47 5.18 22.22
N ALA A 420 31.38 4.22 23.14
CA ALA A 420 30.29 4.17 24.10
C ALA A 420 30.27 5.43 24.99
N MET A 421 31.43 5.83 25.55
CA MET A 421 31.54 7.04 26.37
C MET A 421 31.21 8.30 25.57
N LYS A 422 31.75 8.40 24.35
CA LYS A 422 31.42 9.52 23.46
C LYS A 422 29.90 9.58 23.16
N ALA A 423 29.29 8.44 22.88
CA ALA A 423 27.85 8.37 22.61
C ALA A 423 27.02 8.87 23.80
N TYR A 424 27.41 8.50 25.04
CA TYR A 424 26.74 8.97 26.25
C TYR A 424 27.02 10.44 26.57
N ASN A 425 28.19 10.97 26.21
CA ASN A 425 28.48 12.39 26.30
C ASN A 425 27.62 13.21 25.31
N ASP A 426 27.46 12.72 24.06
CA ASP A 426 26.56 13.33 23.07
C ASP A 426 25.10 13.27 23.56
N PHE A 427 24.71 12.16 24.21
CA PHE A 427 23.38 11.98 24.81
C PHE A 427 23.16 12.99 25.95
N ALA A 428 24.14 13.15 26.83
CA ALA A 428 24.08 14.11 27.93
C ALA A 428 23.98 15.56 27.44
N ALA A 429 24.67 15.90 26.36
CA ALA A 429 24.62 17.24 25.76
C ALA A 429 23.23 17.53 25.18
N LYS A 430 22.57 16.53 24.60
CA LYS A 430 21.26 16.70 23.96
C LYS A 430 20.07 16.58 24.94
N TYR A 431 20.17 15.66 25.89
CA TYR A 431 19.09 15.32 26.83
C TYR A 431 19.62 15.23 28.28
N PRO A 432 20.06 16.34 28.88
CA PRO A 432 20.82 16.33 30.15
C PRO A 432 20.06 15.80 31.37
N THR A 433 18.76 15.71 31.30
CA THR A 433 17.90 15.27 32.43
C THR A 433 17.64 13.77 32.47
N GLN A 434 18.22 12.97 31.58
CA GLN A 434 17.98 11.53 31.53
C GLN A 434 18.76 10.78 32.63
N PRO A 435 18.07 10.09 33.57
CA PRO A 435 18.72 9.42 34.69
C PRO A 435 19.67 8.28 34.27
N SER A 436 19.42 7.67 33.12
CA SER A 436 20.24 6.57 32.60
C SER A 436 21.65 7.01 32.16
N ILE A 437 21.90 8.30 31.97
CA ILE A 437 23.18 8.79 31.47
C ILE A 437 24.32 8.52 32.46
N PRO A 438 24.28 9.02 33.72
CA PRO A 438 25.37 8.77 34.65
C PRO A 438 25.50 7.28 34.99
N TYR A 439 24.42 6.51 35.01
CA TYR A 439 24.49 5.06 35.17
C TYR A 439 25.38 4.40 34.10
N TRP A 440 25.07 4.63 32.83
CA TRP A 440 25.83 4.00 31.74
C TRP A 440 27.24 4.58 31.59
N GLN A 441 27.44 5.88 31.85
CA GLN A 441 28.79 6.44 31.92
C GLN A 441 29.63 5.75 33.02
N GLY A 442 29.03 5.47 34.17
CA GLY A 442 29.61 4.67 35.23
C GLY A 442 29.92 3.24 34.81
N ARG A 443 28.97 2.56 34.15
CA ARG A 443 29.19 1.18 33.65
C ARG A 443 30.28 1.10 32.57
N ILE A 444 30.43 2.12 31.74
CA ILE A 444 31.50 2.21 30.75
C ILE A 444 32.86 2.47 31.43
N ALA A 445 32.89 3.40 32.38
CA ALA A 445 34.13 3.71 33.14
C ALA A 445 34.58 2.52 34.00
N GLU A 446 33.64 1.77 34.60
CA GLU A 446 33.88 0.51 35.30
C GLU A 446 34.50 -0.55 34.37
N ALA A 447 33.97 -0.70 33.14
CA ALA A 447 34.50 -1.66 32.19
C ALA A 447 35.95 -1.33 31.74
N ILE A 448 36.34 -0.04 31.76
CA ILE A 448 37.70 0.42 31.49
C ILE A 448 38.60 0.22 32.73
N ASP A 449 38.11 0.51 33.92
CA ASP A 449 38.80 0.42 35.22
C ASP A 449 38.30 -0.82 36.00
N SER A 450 38.45 -1.98 35.39
CA SER A 450 37.82 -3.22 35.88
C SER A 450 38.34 -3.73 37.24
N ASP A 451 39.53 -3.29 37.65
CA ASP A 451 40.12 -3.56 38.94
C ASP A 451 39.80 -2.51 40.01
N ALA A 452 39.02 -1.49 39.64
CA ALA A 452 38.58 -0.39 40.49
C ALA A 452 39.74 0.35 41.21
N THR A 453 40.90 0.46 40.53
CA THR A 453 42.09 1.11 41.14
C THR A 453 42.11 2.60 40.90
N SER A 454 41.67 3.07 39.74
CA SER A 454 41.64 4.51 39.38
C SER A 454 40.47 5.25 40.02
N GLY A 455 39.33 4.60 40.12
CA GLY A 455 38.05 5.17 40.57
C GLY A 455 37.31 5.93 39.47
N ALA A 456 37.59 5.60 38.21
CA ALA A 456 37.01 6.29 37.06
C ALA A 456 35.47 6.30 37.05
N ALA A 457 34.82 5.27 37.58
CA ALA A 457 33.36 5.18 37.62
C ALA A 457 32.72 5.90 38.82
N VAL A 458 33.49 6.21 39.88
CA VAL A 458 32.97 6.80 41.12
C VAL A 458 32.10 8.05 40.88
N PRO A 459 32.57 9.09 40.17
CA PRO A 459 31.79 10.33 40.01
C PRO A 459 30.46 10.10 39.30
N TYR A 460 30.40 9.14 38.37
CA TYR A 460 29.20 8.83 37.62
C TYR A 460 28.18 8.06 38.47
N PHE A 461 28.63 7.05 39.23
CA PHE A 461 27.73 6.29 40.11
C PHE A 461 27.20 7.15 41.26
N MET A 462 28.04 8.01 41.84
CA MET A 462 27.61 8.95 42.88
C MET A 462 26.50 9.90 42.35
N LYS A 463 26.71 10.46 41.14
CA LYS A 463 25.72 11.31 40.52
C LYS A 463 24.43 10.54 40.21
N TRP A 464 24.54 9.28 39.81
CA TRP A 464 23.36 8.44 39.55
C TRP A 464 22.57 8.18 40.82
N PHE A 465 23.21 7.81 41.94
CA PHE A 465 22.55 7.62 43.22
C PHE A 465 21.87 8.90 43.75
N GLU A 466 22.46 10.05 43.52
CA GLU A 466 21.81 11.34 43.84
C GLU A 466 20.49 11.52 43.08
N ILE A 467 20.46 11.13 41.79
CA ILE A 467 19.28 11.27 40.94
C ILE A 467 18.17 10.28 41.30
N ILE A 468 18.51 9.01 41.52
CA ILE A 468 17.51 7.96 41.81
C ILE A 468 16.96 8.05 43.24
N GLY A 469 17.72 8.60 44.17
CA GLY A 469 17.34 8.73 45.57
C GLY A 469 17.22 7.38 46.33
N PRO A 470 16.81 7.42 47.61
CA PRO A 470 16.86 6.24 48.49
C PRO A 470 15.73 5.21 48.24
N ASN A 471 14.70 5.54 47.50
CA ASN A 471 13.52 4.69 47.26
C ASN A 471 13.46 4.21 45.81
N TYR A 472 14.60 3.87 45.21
CA TYR A 472 14.64 3.42 43.82
C TYR A 472 13.90 2.08 43.64
N GLU A 473 12.98 2.02 42.66
CA GLU A 473 12.09 0.88 42.43
C GLU A 473 12.79 -0.37 41.86
N LYS A 474 14.05 -0.24 41.42
CA LYS A 474 14.80 -1.32 40.77
C LYS A 474 16.15 -1.55 41.48
N PRO A 475 16.14 -2.02 42.71
CA PRO A 475 17.37 -2.13 43.51
C PRO A 475 18.43 -3.06 42.87
N ASN A 476 18.05 -4.02 42.05
CA ASN A 476 19.01 -4.86 41.34
C ASN A 476 19.92 -4.10 40.36
N GLU A 477 19.52 -2.92 39.87
CA GLU A 477 20.37 -2.07 39.03
C GLU A 477 21.51 -1.42 39.86
N GLU A 478 21.35 -1.30 41.16
CA GLU A 478 22.36 -0.74 42.09
C GLU A 478 23.50 -1.71 42.44
N LYS A 479 23.31 -3.03 42.21
CA LYS A 479 24.30 -4.06 42.60
C LYS A 479 25.66 -3.80 41.97
N GLY A 480 25.78 -3.72 40.65
CA GLY A 480 27.05 -3.50 39.96
C GLY A 480 27.76 -2.21 40.41
N PRO A 481 27.08 -1.05 40.46
CA PRO A 481 27.64 0.15 41.08
C PRO A 481 28.16 -0.06 42.52
N TYR A 482 27.44 -0.76 43.39
CA TYR A 482 27.93 -1.02 44.75
C TYR A 482 29.11 -1.98 44.74
N GLU A 483 29.14 -3.02 43.93
CA GLU A 483 30.27 -3.93 43.76
C GLU A 483 31.56 -3.17 43.41
N TYR A 484 31.47 -2.30 42.39
CA TYR A 484 32.63 -1.47 41.99
C TYR A 484 33.10 -0.54 43.11
N LEU A 485 32.20 0.15 43.82
CA LEU A 485 32.54 1.05 44.92
C LEU A 485 33.17 0.32 46.09
N ILE A 486 32.73 -0.93 46.41
CA ILE A 486 33.31 -1.78 47.43
C ILE A 486 34.80 -2.05 47.11
N TYR A 487 35.10 -2.50 45.88
CA TYR A 487 36.47 -2.80 45.48
C TYR A 487 37.33 -1.51 45.40
N TYR A 488 36.78 -0.42 44.93
CA TYR A 488 37.47 0.88 44.92
C TYR A 488 37.90 1.33 46.33
N PHE A 489 36.97 1.35 47.27
CA PHE A 489 37.28 1.77 48.64
C PHE A 489 38.17 0.75 49.38
N TYR A 490 38.05 -0.55 49.07
CA TYR A 490 38.99 -1.55 49.51
C TYR A 490 40.44 -1.21 49.03
N ASN A 491 40.64 -0.94 47.78
CA ASN A 491 41.92 -0.55 47.17
C ASN A 491 42.48 0.72 47.80
N LYS A 492 41.61 1.68 48.12
CA LYS A 492 42.01 2.94 48.81
C LYS A 492 42.19 2.79 50.30
N LYS A 493 41.94 1.60 50.89
CA LYS A 493 41.96 1.30 52.33
C LYS A 493 40.98 2.15 53.14
N ASP A 494 39.91 2.63 52.51
CA ASP A 494 38.81 3.37 53.14
C ASP A 494 37.74 2.39 53.64
N LYS A 495 37.95 1.97 54.88
CA LYS A 495 37.08 0.98 55.51
C LYS A 495 35.67 1.47 55.79
N GLU A 496 35.49 2.76 55.99
CA GLU A 496 34.19 3.35 56.33
C GLU A 496 33.29 3.29 55.09
N ASN A 497 33.74 3.85 53.99
CA ASN A 497 32.96 3.83 52.74
C ASN A 497 32.79 2.41 52.16
N MET A 498 33.84 1.59 52.25
CA MET A 498 33.73 0.17 51.88
C MET A 498 32.59 -0.55 52.64
N ASN A 499 32.55 -0.39 53.97
CA ASN A 499 31.49 -1.01 54.76
C ASN A 499 30.09 -0.44 54.46
N LEU A 500 29.99 0.86 54.21
CA LEU A 500 28.73 1.48 53.81
C LEU A 500 28.13 0.80 52.57
N TYR A 501 28.90 0.62 51.52
CA TYR A 501 28.40 0.00 50.27
C TYR A 501 28.24 -1.53 50.41
N LYS A 502 29.03 -2.17 51.24
CA LYS A 502 28.89 -3.58 51.62
C LYS A 502 27.53 -3.85 52.26
N GLU A 503 27.07 -3.02 53.21
CA GLU A 503 25.76 -3.15 53.84
C GLU A 503 24.62 -2.84 52.84
N LYS A 504 24.77 -1.87 51.95
CA LYS A 504 23.80 -1.58 50.88
C LYS A 504 23.65 -2.77 49.94
N LEU A 505 24.77 -3.35 49.47
CA LEU A 505 24.74 -4.53 48.60
C LEU A 505 24.10 -5.74 49.31
N ARG A 506 24.47 -5.95 50.60
CA ARG A 506 23.91 -7.05 51.43
C ARG A 506 22.41 -6.93 51.63
N ALA A 507 21.88 -5.70 51.70
CA ALA A 507 20.44 -5.45 51.80
C ALA A 507 19.68 -5.86 50.51
N ILE A 508 20.34 -5.82 49.37
CA ILE A 508 19.75 -6.22 48.06
C ILE A 508 19.96 -7.74 47.84
N ASP A 509 21.20 -8.20 48.03
CA ASP A 509 21.58 -9.61 47.83
C ASP A 509 22.61 -10.06 48.88
N PRO A 510 22.17 -10.69 49.96
CA PRO A 510 23.07 -11.20 51.02
C PRO A 510 24.07 -12.25 50.54
N ASN A 511 23.80 -12.88 49.41
CA ASN A 511 24.62 -13.95 48.85
C ASN A 511 25.49 -13.50 47.68
N ASP A 512 25.55 -12.21 47.44
CA ASP A 512 26.31 -11.63 46.33
C ASP A 512 27.77 -12.12 46.33
N LYS A 513 28.31 -12.33 45.13
CA LYS A 513 29.66 -12.86 44.94
C LYS A 513 30.72 -11.89 45.47
N ALA A 514 30.56 -10.60 45.22
CA ALA A 514 31.52 -9.58 45.64
C ALA A 514 31.67 -9.52 47.17
N LEU A 515 30.59 -9.78 47.94
CA LEU A 515 30.64 -9.89 49.41
C LEU A 515 31.49 -11.06 49.87
N LYS A 516 31.39 -12.21 49.19
CA LYS A 516 32.16 -13.42 49.52
C LYS A 516 33.63 -13.27 49.14
N ASP A 517 33.88 -12.79 47.93
CA ASP A 517 35.25 -12.56 47.46
C ASP A 517 35.98 -11.55 48.38
N LEU A 518 35.31 -10.49 48.83
CA LEU A 518 35.87 -9.50 49.75
C LEU A 518 36.20 -10.13 51.13
N GLU A 519 35.33 -10.97 51.69
CA GLU A 519 35.59 -11.69 52.96
C GLU A 519 36.82 -12.61 52.85
N GLU A 520 37.02 -13.26 51.72
CA GLU A 520 38.23 -14.07 51.46
C GLU A 520 39.48 -13.21 51.35
N MET A 521 39.40 -12.04 50.64
CA MET A 521 40.48 -11.10 50.54
C MET A 521 40.88 -10.50 51.90
N GLU A 522 39.90 -10.13 52.73
CA GLU A 522 40.10 -9.65 54.08
C GLU A 522 40.77 -10.71 54.98
N LYS A 523 40.34 -11.97 54.89
CA LYS A 523 40.96 -13.13 55.63
C LYS A 523 42.41 -13.34 55.17
N ALA A 524 42.67 -13.30 53.88
CA ALA A 524 44.02 -13.45 53.31
C ALA A 524 44.96 -12.33 53.73
N ALA A 525 44.46 -11.07 53.75
CA ALA A 525 45.24 -9.91 54.19
C ALA A 525 45.61 -9.92 55.66
N ASN A 526 44.73 -10.56 56.50
CA ASN A 526 44.94 -10.68 57.97
C ASN A 526 45.66 -11.98 58.37
N ALA A 527 46.00 -12.87 57.42
CA ALA A 527 46.71 -14.11 57.71
C ALA A 527 48.17 -13.79 58.18
N PRO A 528 48.66 -14.44 59.27
CA PRO A 528 50.00 -14.18 59.76
C PRO A 528 51.06 -14.52 58.70
N LYS A 529 51.89 -13.52 58.34
CA LYS A 529 53.02 -13.76 57.43
C LYS A 529 53.90 -14.87 57.99
N LYS A 530 53.99 -16.01 57.32
CA LYS A 530 54.92 -17.09 57.66
C LYS A 530 56.32 -16.51 57.67
N GLN A 531 56.97 -16.49 58.86
CA GLN A 531 58.39 -16.12 58.98
C GLN A 531 59.22 -17.06 58.08
N PRO A 532 60.19 -16.56 57.33
CA PRO A 532 61.08 -17.41 56.57
C PRO A 532 61.85 -18.32 57.53
N ALA A 533 61.77 -19.65 57.31
CA ALA A 533 62.46 -20.63 58.08
C ALA A 533 63.96 -20.31 58.10
N THR A 534 64.48 -19.99 59.31
CA THR A 534 65.95 -19.84 59.53
C THR A 534 66.62 -21.18 59.26
N LYS A 535 67.45 -21.24 58.21
CA LYS A 535 68.31 -22.42 57.97
C LYS A 535 69.21 -22.65 59.17
N PRO A 536 69.28 -23.85 59.65
CA PRO A 536 70.24 -24.13 60.72
C PRO A 536 71.68 -23.98 60.15
N LYS A 537 72.51 -23.19 60.88
CA LYS A 537 73.94 -23.14 60.63
C LYS A 537 74.56 -24.47 61.01
N LYS A 538 75.26 -25.10 60.02
CA LYS A 538 76.20 -26.18 60.31
C LYS A 538 77.51 -25.54 60.68
#